data_fdb54cb58945368a8c07ded2fccd0685
#
_entry.id   fdb54cb58945368a8c07ded2fccd0685
#
_cell.length_a   1.000
_cell.length_b   1.000
_cell.length_c   1.000
_cell.angle_alpha   90.00
_cell.angle_beta   90.00
_cell.angle_gamma   90.00
#
_symmetry.space_group_name_H-M   'P 1'
#
loop_
_entity.id
_entity.type
_entity.pdbx_description
1 polymer ?
#
loop_
_entity_poly.entity_id
_entity_poly.type
_entity_poly.pdbx_seq_one_letter_code
_entity_poly.pdbx_strand_id
1 'polypeptide(L)'
;MKFKLKRIDWYIIKQFLGTYIFAIALIIAISVVFDINEKIDKFLSPDVPLKAIVFDYYMNFIQYFANLFSPLFTFIAVIFFTSKLADNSEVIAMLASGMSFRRLMLPYAISAGIIALSTFVLNAYIIPPANATRIDFQNKYIKNKKVDYVRSAQLEIEPGVIAYFDRYDARSGMGYRFSLEHFENKKMISRLTANSIKYDSLYNWTLIDYMIRDFDGMREHITEGSRMDTTLTIVPSDFLISVNDCETMTSSELSTYIDRQKKRGIGNIQTFQIEYHKRFAAIMAAFILTSIGASLSSRKIKGGMGLNIGIGLALSFSYILFTTVTSTFAINGNLSPAMAAWIPNILYTFIAIYLYRKAPR
;
A
#
# COMPACT_ATOMS: atom_id res chain seq x y z
N MET A 1 -9.59 9.72 36.98
CA MET A 1 -10.87 9.01 36.76
C MET A 1 -10.60 7.58 36.31
N LYS A 2 -10.87 6.56 37.12
CA LYS A 2 -10.73 5.15 36.71
C LYS A 2 -11.87 4.83 35.74
N PHE A 3 -11.60 4.73 34.45
CA PHE A 3 -12.56 4.30 33.45
C PHE A 3 -12.83 2.79 33.65
N LYS A 4 -13.89 2.44 34.41
CA LYS A 4 -14.39 1.07 34.44
C LYS A 4 -15.36 0.88 33.28
N LEU A 5 -15.05 -0.07 32.39
CA LEU A 5 -15.97 -0.52 31.35
C LEU A 5 -17.22 -1.11 32.01
N LYS A 6 -18.40 -0.65 31.58
CA LYS A 6 -19.72 -1.16 32.04
C LYS A 6 -20.16 -2.32 31.13
N ARG A 7 -21.19 -3.08 31.55
CA ARG A 7 -21.77 -4.19 30.75
C ARG A 7 -22.22 -3.71 29.34
N ILE A 8 -22.78 -2.50 29.26
CA ILE A 8 -23.17 -1.87 27.98
C ILE A 8 -21.99 -1.66 27.05
N ASP A 9 -20.82 -1.28 27.56
CA ASP A 9 -19.63 -1.08 26.73
C ASP A 9 -19.20 -2.41 26.08
N TRP A 10 -19.16 -3.48 26.86
CA TRP A 10 -18.84 -4.81 26.37
C TRP A 10 -19.87 -5.32 25.35
N TYR A 11 -21.15 -5.04 25.57
CA TYR A 11 -22.21 -5.37 24.61
C TYR A 11 -21.93 -4.69 23.25
N ILE A 12 -21.69 -3.37 23.24
CA ILE A 12 -21.42 -2.60 22.04
C ILE A 12 -20.15 -3.10 21.35
N ILE A 13 -19.05 -3.28 22.11
CA ILE A 13 -17.76 -3.76 21.55
C ILE A 13 -17.93 -5.13 20.90
N LYS A 14 -18.56 -6.09 21.60
CA LYS A 14 -18.78 -7.45 21.10
C LYS A 14 -19.61 -7.46 19.82
N GLN A 15 -20.68 -6.69 19.79
CA GLN A 15 -21.58 -6.62 18.64
C GLN A 15 -20.92 -5.95 17.44
N PHE A 16 -20.22 -4.83 17.66
CA PHE A 16 -19.54 -4.14 16.58
C PHE A 16 -18.43 -5.00 15.98
N LEU A 17 -17.51 -5.51 16.81
CA LEU A 17 -16.41 -6.37 16.34
C LEU A 17 -16.94 -7.68 15.73
N GLY A 18 -17.98 -8.28 16.30
CA GLY A 18 -18.62 -9.47 15.74
C GLY A 18 -19.22 -9.22 14.36
N THR A 19 -19.91 -8.10 14.17
CA THR A 19 -20.45 -7.68 12.86
C THR A 19 -19.33 -7.42 11.86
N TYR A 20 -18.25 -6.76 12.29
CA TYR A 20 -17.07 -6.49 11.45
C TYR A 20 -16.39 -7.79 10.98
N ILE A 21 -16.11 -8.72 11.89
CA ILE A 21 -15.47 -10.01 11.56
C ILE A 21 -16.37 -10.82 10.63
N PHE A 22 -17.68 -10.88 10.92
CA PHE A 22 -18.64 -11.58 10.08
C PHE A 22 -18.70 -11.00 8.66
N ALA A 23 -18.75 -9.68 8.53
CA ALA A 23 -18.81 -9.00 7.24
C ALA A 23 -17.53 -9.23 6.41
N ILE A 24 -16.35 -9.17 7.05
CA ILE A 24 -15.08 -9.48 6.37
C ILE A 24 -15.04 -10.97 5.97
N ALA A 25 -15.41 -11.89 6.85
CA ALA A 25 -15.41 -13.32 6.53
C ALA A 25 -16.30 -13.64 5.34
N LEU A 26 -17.47 -13.02 5.25
CA LEU A 26 -18.40 -13.19 4.15
C LEU A 26 -17.82 -12.72 2.82
N ILE A 27 -17.24 -11.51 2.78
CA ILE A 27 -16.66 -11.00 1.52
C ILE A 27 -15.42 -11.77 1.10
N ILE A 28 -14.60 -12.22 2.06
CA ILE A 28 -13.44 -13.06 1.76
C ILE A 28 -13.90 -14.39 1.16
N ALA A 29 -14.92 -15.04 1.73
CA ALA A 29 -15.46 -16.28 1.18
C ALA A 29 -15.92 -16.09 -0.27
N ILE A 30 -16.65 -15.01 -0.54
CA ILE A 30 -17.07 -14.65 -1.91
C ILE A 30 -15.85 -14.39 -2.80
N SER A 31 -14.89 -13.60 -2.34
CA SER A 31 -13.68 -13.26 -3.12
C SER A 31 -12.85 -14.49 -3.45
N VAL A 32 -12.71 -15.45 -2.51
CA VAL A 32 -12.01 -16.72 -2.75
C VAL A 32 -12.72 -17.56 -3.82
N VAL A 33 -14.06 -17.65 -3.76
CA VAL A 33 -14.84 -18.41 -4.77
C VAL A 33 -14.67 -17.78 -6.16
N PHE A 34 -14.72 -16.46 -6.27
CA PHE A 34 -14.50 -15.77 -7.55
C PHE A 34 -13.07 -15.96 -8.05
N ASP A 35 -12.06 -15.84 -7.19
CA ASP A 35 -10.65 -16.02 -7.54
C ASP A 35 -10.34 -17.46 -7.97
N ILE A 36 -10.96 -18.47 -7.31
CA ILE A 36 -10.86 -19.86 -7.74
C ILE A 36 -11.43 -20.03 -9.15
N ASN A 37 -12.62 -19.49 -9.39
CA ASN A 37 -13.28 -19.63 -10.68
C ASN A 37 -12.50 -18.96 -11.82
N GLU A 38 -11.89 -17.80 -11.56
CA GLU A 38 -11.04 -17.09 -12.53
C GLU A 38 -9.76 -17.85 -12.85
N LYS A 39 -9.19 -18.59 -11.89
CA LYS A 39 -7.86 -19.21 -11.98
C LYS A 39 -7.89 -20.75 -12.06
N ILE A 40 -9.07 -21.35 -12.17
CA ILE A 40 -9.25 -22.81 -12.09
C ILE A 40 -8.37 -23.56 -13.10
N ASP A 41 -8.28 -23.07 -14.34
CA ASP A 41 -7.47 -23.71 -15.38
C ASP A 41 -5.97 -23.71 -15.04
N LYS A 42 -5.51 -22.70 -14.31
CA LYS A 42 -4.12 -22.59 -13.85
C LYS A 42 -3.84 -23.51 -12.66
N PHE A 43 -4.80 -23.60 -11.74
CA PHE A 43 -4.68 -24.45 -10.55
C PHE A 43 -4.78 -25.94 -10.85
N LEU A 44 -5.46 -26.32 -11.93
CA LEU A 44 -5.54 -27.72 -12.40
C LEU A 44 -4.32 -28.16 -13.21
N SER A 45 -3.36 -27.27 -13.48
CA SER A 45 -2.11 -27.64 -14.15
C SER A 45 -1.33 -28.64 -13.30
N PRO A 46 -0.75 -29.72 -13.93
CA PRO A 46 -0.01 -30.78 -13.22
C PRO A 46 1.16 -30.28 -12.39
N ASP A 47 1.72 -29.13 -12.75
CA ASP A 47 2.90 -28.54 -12.10
C ASP A 47 2.56 -27.79 -10.78
N VAL A 48 1.27 -27.62 -10.46
CA VAL A 48 0.84 -26.82 -9.31
C VAL A 48 0.42 -27.71 -8.14
N PRO A 49 1.21 -27.82 -7.07
CA PRO A 49 0.84 -28.65 -5.92
C PRO A 49 -0.30 -28.02 -5.13
N LEU A 50 -1.32 -28.81 -4.77
CA LEU A 50 -2.47 -28.35 -3.98
C LEU A 50 -2.05 -27.68 -2.66
N LYS A 51 -0.98 -28.18 -2.02
CA LYS A 51 -0.43 -27.59 -0.81
C LYS A 51 0.00 -26.13 -1.01
N ALA A 52 0.64 -25.82 -2.14
CA ALA A 52 1.07 -24.47 -2.47
C ALA A 52 -0.13 -23.55 -2.75
N ILE A 53 -1.20 -24.05 -3.38
CA ILE A 53 -2.44 -23.29 -3.58
C ILE A 53 -3.03 -22.86 -2.23
N VAL A 54 -3.11 -23.76 -1.25
CA VAL A 54 -3.72 -23.49 0.04
C VAL A 54 -2.83 -22.58 0.90
N PHE A 55 -1.54 -22.92 1.08
CA PHE A 55 -0.67 -22.25 2.05
C PHE A 55 0.09 -21.05 1.47
N ASP A 56 0.60 -21.15 0.23
CA ASP A 56 1.39 -20.07 -0.34
C ASP A 56 0.51 -19.03 -1.05
N TYR A 57 -0.66 -19.44 -1.55
CA TYR A 57 -1.56 -18.54 -2.23
C TYR A 57 -2.75 -18.10 -1.35
N TYR A 58 -3.69 -18.99 -0.99
CA TYR A 58 -4.93 -18.57 -0.31
C TYR A 58 -4.74 -18.08 1.11
N MET A 59 -3.86 -18.67 1.90
CA MET A 59 -3.57 -18.20 3.26
C MET A 59 -3.10 -16.72 3.24
N ASN A 60 -2.27 -16.37 2.27
CA ASN A 60 -1.72 -15.04 2.09
C ASN A 60 -2.72 -14.09 1.40
N PHE A 61 -3.51 -14.59 0.46
CA PHE A 61 -4.60 -13.89 -0.20
C PHE A 61 -5.64 -13.38 0.81
N ILE A 62 -6.09 -14.25 1.73
CA ILE A 62 -7.08 -13.92 2.75
C ILE A 62 -6.61 -12.75 3.63
N GLN A 63 -5.35 -12.79 4.10
CA GLN A 63 -4.81 -11.73 4.94
C GLN A 63 -4.74 -10.39 4.21
N TYR A 64 -4.25 -10.40 2.98
CA TYR A 64 -4.16 -9.20 2.15
C TYR A 64 -5.53 -8.58 1.89
N PHE A 65 -6.50 -9.37 1.42
CA PHE A 65 -7.84 -8.87 1.07
C PHE A 65 -8.66 -8.47 2.31
N ALA A 66 -8.53 -9.19 3.44
CA ALA A 66 -9.17 -8.80 4.69
C ALA A 66 -8.76 -7.39 5.11
N ASN A 67 -7.48 -7.09 4.98
CA ASN A 67 -6.94 -5.79 5.34
C ASN A 67 -7.28 -4.71 4.32
N LEU A 68 -7.24 -5.02 3.03
CA LEU A 68 -7.61 -4.10 1.95
C LEU A 68 -9.05 -3.60 2.11
N PHE A 69 -9.97 -4.49 2.45
CA PHE A 69 -11.38 -4.15 2.64
C PHE A 69 -11.72 -3.67 4.06
N SER A 70 -10.78 -3.69 4.99
CA SER A 70 -11.01 -3.32 6.39
C SER A 70 -11.68 -1.94 6.57
N PRO A 71 -11.29 -0.84 5.90
CA PRO A 71 -11.96 0.45 6.07
C PRO A 71 -13.43 0.41 5.65
N LEU A 72 -13.74 -0.24 4.53
CA LEU A 72 -15.09 -0.41 4.01
C LEU A 72 -15.98 -1.15 5.02
N PHE A 73 -15.48 -2.30 5.50
CA PHE A 73 -16.27 -3.13 6.42
C PHE A 73 -16.34 -2.59 7.84
N THR A 74 -15.35 -1.82 8.27
CA THR A 74 -15.46 -1.03 9.52
C THR A 74 -16.66 -0.10 9.44
N PHE A 75 -16.81 0.60 8.34
CA PHE A 75 -17.89 1.56 8.16
C PHE A 75 -19.25 0.87 8.02
N ILE A 76 -19.35 -0.17 7.20
CA ILE A 76 -20.57 -0.95 7.06
C ILE A 76 -21.00 -1.57 8.39
N ALA A 77 -20.07 -2.18 9.12
CA ALA A 77 -20.36 -2.82 10.39
C ALA A 77 -20.87 -1.84 11.44
N VAL A 78 -20.25 -0.67 11.56
CA VAL A 78 -20.68 0.35 12.51
C VAL A 78 -22.06 0.89 12.17
N ILE A 79 -22.34 1.14 10.89
CA ILE A 79 -23.65 1.63 10.44
C ILE A 79 -24.73 0.58 10.66
N PHE A 80 -24.49 -0.65 10.20
CA PHE A 80 -25.44 -1.74 10.34
C PHE A 80 -25.80 -1.98 11.81
N PHE A 81 -24.80 -2.12 12.66
CA PHE A 81 -25.00 -2.37 14.07
C PHE A 81 -25.69 -1.19 14.78
N THR A 82 -25.23 0.05 14.53
CA THR A 82 -25.80 1.24 15.17
C THR A 82 -27.23 1.50 14.69
N SER A 83 -27.51 1.32 13.40
CA SER A 83 -28.88 1.43 12.88
C SER A 83 -29.81 0.41 13.52
N LYS A 84 -29.36 -0.83 13.71
CA LYS A 84 -30.13 -1.86 14.41
C LYS A 84 -30.45 -1.46 15.85
N LEU A 85 -29.48 -0.90 16.59
CA LEU A 85 -29.70 -0.36 17.92
C LEU A 85 -30.71 0.81 17.91
N ALA A 86 -30.62 1.69 16.91
CA ALA A 86 -31.51 2.84 16.79
C ALA A 86 -32.95 2.41 16.43
N ASP A 87 -33.11 1.46 15.53
CA ASP A 87 -34.42 0.90 15.14
C ASP A 87 -35.12 0.18 16.30
N ASN A 88 -34.34 -0.55 17.12
CA ASN A 88 -34.81 -1.17 18.36
C ASN A 88 -35.05 -0.17 19.49
N SER A 89 -34.85 1.14 19.26
CA SER A 89 -34.94 2.21 20.27
C SER A 89 -33.93 2.08 21.44
N GLU A 90 -32.90 1.23 21.29
CA GLU A 90 -31.87 1.02 22.33
C GLU A 90 -31.00 2.27 22.53
N VAL A 91 -30.67 2.97 21.44
CA VAL A 91 -29.91 4.24 21.52
C VAL A 91 -30.67 5.28 22.28
N ILE A 92 -32.00 5.41 22.00
CA ILE A 92 -32.88 6.36 22.70
C ILE A 92 -32.99 5.99 24.18
N ALA A 93 -33.16 4.72 24.51
CA ALA A 93 -33.22 4.25 25.90
C ALA A 93 -31.93 4.53 26.69
N MET A 94 -30.75 4.32 26.06
CA MET A 94 -29.46 4.66 26.65
C MET A 94 -29.30 6.15 26.91
N LEU A 95 -29.71 7.00 25.98
CA LEU A 95 -29.63 8.47 26.14
C LEU A 95 -30.65 8.97 27.17
N ALA A 96 -31.89 8.42 27.17
CA ALA A 96 -32.92 8.75 28.14
C ALA A 96 -32.56 8.35 29.56
N SER A 97 -31.73 7.30 29.76
CA SER A 97 -31.18 6.93 31.08
C SER A 97 -30.08 7.89 31.59
N GLY A 98 -29.85 9.01 30.93
CA GLY A 98 -28.85 10.03 31.31
C GLY A 98 -27.44 9.76 30.78
N MET A 99 -27.26 8.79 29.86
CA MET A 99 -25.98 8.57 29.20
C MET A 99 -25.77 9.67 28.13
N SER A 100 -24.67 10.43 28.22
CA SER A 100 -24.33 11.38 27.16
C SER A 100 -23.86 10.66 25.89
N PHE A 101 -24.11 11.25 24.72
CA PHE A 101 -23.64 10.71 23.44
C PHE A 101 -22.11 10.51 23.43
N ARG A 102 -21.37 11.44 24.05
CA ARG A 102 -19.91 11.30 24.22
C ARG A 102 -19.52 10.00 24.96
N ARG A 103 -20.30 9.62 25.96
CA ARG A 103 -20.06 8.37 26.73
C ARG A 103 -20.41 7.15 25.89
N LEU A 104 -21.46 7.23 25.07
CA LEU A 104 -21.85 6.19 24.12
C LEU A 104 -20.76 5.96 23.07
N MET A 105 -20.04 6.98 22.63
CA MET A 105 -18.95 6.86 21.65
C MET A 105 -17.71 6.13 22.18
N LEU A 106 -17.56 5.99 23.52
CA LEU A 106 -16.37 5.34 24.09
C LEU A 106 -16.18 3.87 23.62
N PRO A 107 -17.18 2.96 23.69
CA PRO A 107 -17.02 1.60 23.19
C PRO A 107 -16.76 1.55 21.66
N TYR A 108 -17.31 2.47 20.90
CA TYR A 108 -16.99 2.57 19.47
C TYR A 108 -15.52 2.95 19.24
N ALA A 109 -15.01 3.92 20.03
CA ALA A 109 -13.61 4.33 19.94
C ALA A 109 -12.65 3.18 20.34
N ILE A 110 -13.01 2.39 21.36
CA ILE A 110 -12.24 1.20 21.76
C ILE A 110 -12.23 0.17 20.64
N SER A 111 -13.39 -0.13 20.05
CA SER A 111 -13.48 -1.07 18.93
C SER A 111 -12.71 -0.59 17.70
N ALA A 112 -12.81 0.71 17.37
CA ALA A 112 -12.00 1.34 16.31
C ALA A 112 -10.50 1.22 16.61
N GLY A 113 -10.09 1.40 17.88
CA GLY A 113 -8.69 1.22 18.31
C GLY A 113 -8.20 -0.21 18.12
N ILE A 114 -9.03 -1.21 18.42
CA ILE A 114 -8.69 -2.64 18.20
C ILE A 114 -8.54 -2.90 16.70
N ILE A 115 -9.47 -2.44 15.87
CA ILE A 115 -9.40 -2.58 14.40
C ILE A 115 -8.16 -1.85 13.86
N ALA A 116 -7.92 -0.62 14.27
CA ALA A 116 -6.77 0.19 13.85
C ALA A 116 -5.44 -0.47 14.20
N LEU A 117 -5.32 -1.00 15.42
CA LEU A 117 -4.10 -1.70 15.85
C LEU A 117 -3.90 -3.00 15.06
N SER A 118 -4.96 -3.78 14.85
CA SER A 118 -4.91 -5.01 14.04
C SER A 118 -4.51 -4.70 12.60
N THR A 119 -5.12 -3.69 11.99
CA THR A 119 -4.79 -3.23 10.63
C THR A 119 -3.34 -2.76 10.54
N PHE A 120 -2.85 -2.03 11.54
CA PHE A 120 -1.45 -1.58 11.58
C PHE A 120 -0.47 -2.74 11.66
N VAL A 121 -0.68 -3.67 12.59
CA VAL A 121 0.18 -4.86 12.76
C VAL A 121 0.19 -5.71 11.49
N LEU A 122 -0.98 -5.92 10.87
CA LEU A 122 -1.09 -6.63 9.61
C LEU A 122 -0.30 -5.94 8.50
N ASN A 123 -0.50 -4.64 8.28
CA ASN A 123 0.18 -3.88 7.23
C ASN A 123 1.69 -3.71 7.44
N ALA A 124 2.11 -3.54 8.70
CA ALA A 124 3.51 -3.25 8.98
C ALA A 124 4.41 -4.50 8.96
N TYR A 125 3.88 -5.66 9.39
CA TYR A 125 4.70 -6.83 9.68
C TYR A 125 4.22 -8.13 9.04
N ILE A 126 2.90 -8.40 8.97
CA ILE A 126 2.37 -9.72 8.59
C ILE A 126 2.11 -9.79 7.08
N ILE A 127 1.43 -8.80 6.52
CA ILE A 127 1.06 -8.79 5.11
C ILE A 127 2.27 -8.71 4.16
N PRO A 128 3.33 -7.92 4.41
CA PRO A 128 4.43 -7.82 3.48
C PRO A 128 5.08 -9.16 3.12
N PRO A 129 5.57 -9.99 4.07
CA PRO A 129 6.13 -11.30 3.73
C PRO A 129 5.09 -12.28 3.16
N ALA A 130 3.84 -12.20 3.64
CA ALA A 130 2.74 -12.99 3.11
C ALA A 130 2.45 -12.65 1.64
N ASN A 131 2.46 -11.36 1.31
CA ASN A 131 2.24 -10.88 -0.05
C ASN A 131 3.41 -11.23 -0.98
N ALA A 132 4.65 -11.20 -0.49
CA ALA A 132 5.82 -11.69 -1.23
C ALA A 132 5.64 -13.16 -1.66
N THR A 133 5.27 -14.04 -0.72
CA THR A 133 5.00 -15.46 -1.00
C THR A 133 3.87 -15.63 -2.03
N ARG A 134 2.78 -14.85 -1.90
CA ARG A 134 1.66 -14.88 -2.84
C ARG A 134 2.06 -14.42 -4.24
N ILE A 135 2.85 -13.37 -4.35
CA ILE A 135 3.34 -12.84 -5.63
C ILE A 135 4.30 -13.84 -6.29
N ASP A 136 5.19 -14.46 -5.52
CA ASP A 136 6.09 -15.50 -6.03
C ASP A 136 5.31 -16.70 -6.58
N PHE A 137 4.28 -17.16 -5.86
CA PHE A 137 3.38 -18.18 -6.36
C PHE A 137 2.71 -17.76 -7.67
N GLN A 138 2.17 -16.53 -7.74
CA GLN A 138 1.55 -16.01 -8.95
C GLN A 138 2.52 -15.94 -10.12
N ASN A 139 3.75 -15.48 -9.90
CA ASN A 139 4.76 -15.38 -10.93
C ASN A 139 5.20 -16.75 -11.45
N LYS A 140 5.30 -17.73 -10.54
CA LYS A 140 5.75 -19.09 -10.86
C LYS A 140 4.69 -19.89 -11.62
N TYR A 141 3.42 -19.83 -11.19
CA TYR A 141 2.38 -20.76 -11.66
C TYR A 141 1.27 -20.11 -12.48
N ILE A 142 0.98 -18.83 -12.28
CA ILE A 142 -0.17 -18.17 -12.91
C ILE A 142 0.24 -17.24 -14.06
N LYS A 143 1.20 -16.35 -13.82
CA LYS A 143 1.54 -15.28 -14.76
C LYS A 143 2.66 -15.61 -15.73
N ASN A 144 3.48 -16.63 -15.44
CA ASN A 144 4.74 -16.92 -16.17
C ASN A 144 5.62 -15.67 -16.42
N LYS A 145 5.44 -14.64 -15.58
CA LYS A 145 6.13 -13.35 -15.69
C LYS A 145 6.96 -13.14 -14.45
N LYS A 146 8.23 -13.48 -14.51
CA LYS A 146 9.23 -12.71 -13.75
C LYS A 146 9.33 -11.36 -14.43
N VAL A 147 9.45 -10.27 -13.66
CA VAL A 147 9.87 -8.97 -14.21
C VAL A 147 11.35 -9.14 -14.56
N ASP A 148 11.59 -9.68 -15.75
CA ASP A 148 12.93 -10.09 -16.17
C ASP A 148 13.67 -8.94 -16.84
N TYR A 149 13.04 -7.77 -17.01
CA TYR A 149 13.68 -6.62 -17.63
C TYR A 149 13.15 -5.29 -17.07
N VAL A 150 14.04 -4.31 -17.00
CA VAL A 150 13.72 -2.91 -16.75
C VAL A 150 14.11 -2.09 -18.00
N ARG A 151 13.34 -1.07 -18.30
CA ARG A 151 13.64 -0.11 -19.38
C ARG A 151 13.86 1.27 -18.82
N SER A 152 14.80 2.01 -19.45
CA SER A 152 15.08 3.42 -19.14
C SER A 152 15.37 3.66 -17.65
N ALA A 153 16.20 2.80 -17.05
CA ALA A 153 16.62 2.96 -15.66
C ALA A 153 17.75 4.00 -15.60
N GLN A 154 17.51 5.08 -14.87
CA GLN A 154 18.49 6.12 -14.58
C GLN A 154 18.66 6.25 -13.07
N LEU A 155 19.88 6.24 -12.59
CA LEU A 155 20.20 6.33 -11.16
C LEU A 155 21.54 7.06 -10.94
N GLU A 156 21.56 7.87 -9.91
CA GLU A 156 22.80 8.45 -9.40
C GLU A 156 23.47 7.43 -8.47
N ILE A 157 24.65 6.95 -8.86
CA ILE A 157 25.38 5.91 -8.11
C ILE A 157 26.31 6.51 -7.06
N GLU A 158 26.85 7.70 -7.36
CA GLU A 158 27.65 8.54 -6.48
C GLU A 158 27.29 10.00 -6.76
N PRO A 159 27.57 10.95 -5.85
CA PRO A 159 27.27 12.35 -6.11
C PRO A 159 27.89 12.84 -7.42
N GLY A 160 27.02 13.22 -8.38
CA GLY A 160 27.43 13.65 -9.70
C GLY A 160 27.74 12.53 -10.71
N VAL A 161 27.60 11.25 -10.34
CA VAL A 161 27.81 10.12 -11.26
C VAL A 161 26.48 9.43 -11.56
N ILE A 162 26.01 9.57 -12.78
CA ILE A 162 24.71 9.06 -13.25
C ILE A 162 24.91 7.86 -14.15
N ALA A 163 24.32 6.71 -13.78
CA ALA A 163 24.26 5.53 -14.62
C ALA A 163 22.88 5.45 -15.32
N TYR A 164 22.88 5.07 -16.59
CA TYR A 164 21.68 4.86 -17.38
C TYR A 164 21.73 3.51 -18.10
N PHE A 165 20.61 2.78 -18.07
CA PHE A 165 20.38 1.56 -18.83
C PHE A 165 19.13 1.76 -19.69
N ASP A 166 19.26 1.61 -21.00
CA ASP A 166 18.07 1.62 -21.87
C ASP A 166 17.21 0.37 -21.61
N ARG A 167 17.87 -0.77 -21.43
CA ARG A 167 17.24 -2.03 -21.06
C ARG A 167 18.19 -2.88 -20.23
N TYR A 168 17.68 -3.49 -19.17
CA TYR A 168 18.38 -4.53 -18.41
C TYR A 168 17.54 -5.79 -18.35
N ASP A 169 18.13 -6.93 -18.66
CA ASP A 169 17.53 -8.25 -18.61
C ASP A 169 18.12 -9.04 -17.44
N ALA A 170 17.27 -9.33 -16.43
CA ALA A 170 17.68 -10.02 -15.21
C ALA A 170 18.03 -11.48 -15.42
N ARG A 171 17.49 -12.15 -16.47
CA ARG A 171 17.78 -13.55 -16.74
C ARG A 171 19.19 -13.76 -17.27
N SER A 172 19.61 -12.89 -18.18
CA SER A 172 20.95 -12.93 -18.77
C SER A 172 21.98 -12.14 -17.94
N GLY A 173 21.55 -11.30 -17.00
CA GLY A 173 22.41 -10.37 -16.29
C GLY A 173 22.98 -9.26 -17.18
N MET A 174 22.34 -8.98 -18.33
CA MET A 174 22.84 -8.07 -19.36
C MET A 174 22.06 -6.76 -19.37
N GLY A 175 22.77 -5.66 -19.32
CA GLY A 175 22.28 -4.32 -19.65
C GLY A 175 22.66 -3.93 -21.06
N TYR A 176 21.77 -3.23 -21.74
CA TYR A 176 21.97 -2.76 -23.11
C TYR A 176 21.94 -1.23 -23.17
N ARG A 177 22.76 -0.64 -24.03
CA ARG A 177 22.93 0.82 -24.18
C ARG A 177 23.17 1.48 -22.83
N PHE A 178 24.24 1.04 -22.19
CA PHE A 178 24.67 1.60 -20.91
C PHE A 178 25.38 2.92 -21.12
N SER A 179 25.11 3.91 -20.26
CA SER A 179 25.95 5.10 -20.13
C SER A 179 26.22 5.42 -18.65
N LEU A 180 27.43 5.90 -18.40
CA LEU A 180 27.86 6.43 -17.11
C LEU A 180 28.36 7.85 -17.35
N GLU A 181 27.72 8.81 -16.73
CA GLU A 181 28.01 10.24 -16.91
C GLU A 181 28.51 10.82 -15.60
N HIS A 182 29.66 11.50 -15.66
CA HIS A 182 30.25 12.16 -14.50
C HIS A 182 30.13 13.67 -14.65
N PHE A 183 29.53 14.30 -13.63
CA PHE A 183 29.32 15.74 -13.58
C PHE A 183 30.08 16.35 -12.41
N GLU A 184 30.82 17.41 -12.65
CA GLU A 184 31.37 18.31 -11.65
C GLU A 184 30.87 19.74 -11.87
N ASN A 185 30.36 20.38 -10.81
CA ASN A 185 29.82 21.74 -10.87
C ASN A 185 28.78 21.93 -12.01
N LYS A 186 27.94 20.94 -12.26
CA LYS A 186 26.92 20.89 -13.33
C LYS A 186 27.50 20.83 -14.74
N LYS A 187 28.79 20.57 -14.91
CA LYS A 187 29.41 20.31 -16.20
C LYS A 187 29.76 18.83 -16.30
N MET A 188 29.45 18.23 -17.44
CA MET A 188 29.89 16.87 -17.74
C MET A 188 31.39 16.87 -18.00
N ILE A 189 32.13 16.07 -17.20
CA ILE A 189 33.59 15.93 -17.32
C ILE A 189 33.98 14.62 -17.99
N SER A 190 33.16 13.58 -17.88
CA SER A 190 33.39 12.30 -18.53
C SER A 190 32.08 11.63 -18.87
N ARG A 191 32.03 10.89 -19.98
CA ARG A 191 30.93 10.03 -20.38
C ARG A 191 31.47 8.73 -20.92
N LEU A 192 31.13 7.65 -20.22
CA LEU A 192 31.36 6.30 -20.70
C LEU A 192 30.04 5.77 -21.30
N THR A 193 30.13 5.21 -22.51
CA THR A 193 29.02 4.52 -23.16
C THR A 193 29.45 3.09 -23.48
N ALA A 194 28.54 2.14 -23.42
CA ALA A 194 28.79 0.75 -23.82
C ALA A 194 27.56 0.16 -24.52
N ASN A 195 27.77 -0.65 -25.55
CA ASN A 195 26.70 -1.36 -26.23
C ASN A 195 25.98 -2.29 -25.27
N SER A 196 26.74 -3.00 -24.43
CA SER A 196 26.20 -3.83 -23.38
C SER A 196 27.11 -3.88 -22.15
N ILE A 197 26.48 -4.18 -21.01
CA ILE A 197 27.15 -4.36 -19.73
C ILE A 197 26.62 -5.60 -19.08
N LYS A 198 27.50 -6.44 -18.54
CA LYS A 198 27.14 -7.68 -17.88
C LYS A 198 27.42 -7.59 -16.39
N TYR A 199 26.48 -8.02 -15.58
CA TYR A 199 26.65 -8.17 -14.14
C TYR A 199 27.33 -9.51 -13.85
N ASP A 200 28.45 -9.49 -13.16
CA ASP A 200 29.17 -10.70 -12.79
C ASP A 200 28.93 -11.10 -11.35
N SER A 201 29.28 -10.26 -10.37
CA SER A 201 29.03 -10.51 -8.95
C SER A 201 29.29 -9.28 -8.09
N LEU A 202 28.57 -9.15 -6.99
CA LEU A 202 28.68 -8.02 -6.04
C LEU A 202 28.57 -6.66 -6.77
N TYR A 203 29.70 -5.96 -6.92
CA TYR A 203 29.78 -4.66 -7.60
C TYR A 203 30.58 -4.74 -8.92
N ASN A 204 30.92 -5.96 -9.38
CA ASN A 204 31.72 -6.15 -10.58
C ASN A 204 30.84 -6.23 -11.83
N TRP A 205 31.20 -5.45 -12.81
CA TRP A 205 30.52 -5.36 -14.10
C TRP A 205 31.53 -5.45 -15.25
N THR A 206 31.17 -6.11 -16.32
CA THR A 206 31.96 -6.15 -17.56
C THR A 206 31.26 -5.33 -18.63
N LEU A 207 31.92 -4.32 -19.14
CA LEU A 207 31.50 -3.50 -20.27
C LEU A 207 31.93 -4.17 -21.56
N ILE A 208 31.08 -4.13 -22.58
CA ILE A 208 31.32 -4.69 -23.92
C ILE A 208 31.09 -3.60 -24.94
N ASP A 209 32.07 -3.42 -25.85
CA ASP A 209 32.10 -2.37 -26.87
C ASP A 209 31.88 -0.98 -26.24
N TYR A 210 32.87 -0.53 -25.49
CA TYR A 210 32.81 0.71 -24.74
C TYR A 210 33.55 1.84 -25.38
N MET A 211 33.11 3.07 -25.13
CA MET A 211 33.74 4.33 -25.48
C MET A 211 33.71 5.26 -24.27
N ILE A 212 34.87 5.79 -23.89
CA ILE A 212 35.02 6.81 -22.85
C ILE A 212 35.36 8.11 -23.54
N ARG A 213 34.66 9.20 -23.17
CA ARG A 213 34.90 10.54 -23.63
C ARG A 213 35.17 11.45 -22.44
N ASP A 214 36.40 11.89 -22.28
CA ASP A 214 36.81 12.83 -21.24
C ASP A 214 36.89 14.25 -21.85
N PHE A 215 36.22 15.19 -21.16
CA PHE A 215 36.10 16.57 -21.66
C PHE A 215 37.04 17.51 -20.90
N ASP A 216 37.99 18.10 -21.60
CA ASP A 216 38.88 19.14 -21.10
C ASP A 216 38.65 20.46 -21.85
N GLY A 217 37.71 21.26 -21.35
CA GLY A 217 37.27 22.49 -21.98
C GLY A 217 36.59 22.25 -23.32
N MET A 218 37.25 22.64 -24.40
CA MET A 218 36.79 22.44 -25.79
C MET A 218 37.47 21.24 -26.47
N ARG A 219 38.30 20.51 -25.77
CA ARG A 219 38.96 19.29 -26.27
C ARG A 219 38.32 18.08 -25.62
N GLU A 220 38.26 17.00 -26.39
CA GLU A 220 37.86 15.70 -25.86
C GLU A 220 38.92 14.64 -26.14
N HIS A 221 39.10 13.77 -25.18
CA HIS A 221 39.93 12.58 -25.33
C HIS A 221 39.01 11.35 -25.40
N ILE A 222 39.18 10.56 -26.47
CA ILE A 222 38.34 9.40 -26.73
C ILE A 222 39.17 8.14 -26.55
N THR A 223 38.69 7.21 -25.72
CA THR A 223 39.27 5.89 -25.52
C THR A 223 38.19 4.85 -25.84
N GLU A 224 38.49 3.92 -26.73
CA GLU A 224 37.58 2.86 -27.17
C GLU A 224 38.19 1.50 -26.88
N GLY A 225 37.34 0.50 -26.63
CA GLY A 225 37.77 -0.87 -26.43
C GLY A 225 36.62 -1.87 -26.51
N SER A 226 36.95 -3.12 -26.73
CA SER A 226 35.99 -4.20 -26.89
C SER A 226 35.48 -4.75 -25.54
N ARG A 227 36.32 -4.69 -24.49
CA ARG A 227 35.95 -5.21 -23.15
C ARG A 227 36.71 -4.46 -22.05
N MET A 228 35.99 -4.13 -20.97
CA MET A 228 36.57 -3.56 -19.76
C MET A 228 35.82 -4.07 -18.53
N ASP A 229 36.54 -4.58 -17.55
CA ASP A 229 35.96 -4.92 -16.25
C ASP A 229 36.02 -3.69 -15.33
N THR A 230 34.90 -3.36 -14.70
CA THR A 230 34.74 -2.19 -13.85
C THR A 230 33.97 -2.50 -12.59
N THR A 231 34.15 -1.70 -11.55
CA THR A 231 33.36 -1.77 -10.33
C THR A 231 32.39 -0.59 -10.29
N LEU A 232 31.08 -0.89 -10.18
CA LEU A 232 30.04 0.11 -10.00
C LEU A 232 29.34 -0.13 -8.67
N THR A 233 29.10 0.91 -7.90
CA THR A 233 28.43 0.83 -6.58
C THR A 233 26.92 0.55 -6.66
N ILE A 234 26.51 -0.21 -7.69
CA ILE A 234 25.14 -0.64 -7.95
C ILE A 234 25.07 -2.15 -8.14
N VAL A 235 23.94 -2.71 -7.74
CA VAL A 235 23.56 -4.10 -7.99
C VAL A 235 22.20 -4.15 -8.70
N PRO A 236 21.89 -5.21 -9.47
CA PRO A 236 20.63 -5.33 -10.19
C PRO A 236 19.38 -5.14 -9.31
N SER A 237 19.43 -5.55 -8.04
CA SER A 237 18.35 -5.34 -7.09
C SER A 237 18.04 -3.85 -6.79
N ASP A 238 18.92 -2.92 -7.13
CA ASP A 238 18.70 -1.50 -6.87
C ASP A 238 17.71 -0.88 -7.88
N PHE A 239 17.58 -1.44 -9.08
CA PHE A 239 16.73 -0.93 -10.16
C PHE A 239 15.73 -1.95 -10.74
N LEU A 240 15.84 -3.23 -10.39
CA LEU A 240 14.88 -4.28 -10.79
C LEU A 240 13.60 -4.31 -9.93
N ILE A 241 13.47 -3.41 -8.98
CA ILE A 241 12.32 -3.38 -8.08
C ILE A 241 11.08 -2.90 -8.82
N SER A 242 10.07 -3.75 -8.87
CA SER A 242 8.75 -3.42 -9.39
C SER A 242 8.00 -2.49 -8.43
N VAL A 243 7.14 -1.65 -8.98
CA VAL A 243 6.21 -0.82 -8.17
C VAL A 243 5.37 -1.69 -7.22
N ASN A 244 5.07 -2.94 -7.61
CA ASN A 244 4.31 -3.87 -6.78
C ASN A 244 5.11 -4.39 -5.56
N ASP A 245 6.42 -4.27 -5.58
CA ASP A 245 7.27 -4.73 -4.48
C ASP A 245 7.16 -3.85 -3.23
N CYS A 246 6.60 -2.64 -3.34
CA CYS A 246 6.30 -1.80 -2.17
C CYS A 246 5.35 -2.49 -1.17
N GLU A 247 4.46 -3.36 -1.67
CA GLU A 247 3.53 -4.13 -0.84
C GLU A 247 4.17 -5.37 -0.19
N THR A 248 5.38 -5.75 -0.62
CA THR A 248 6.11 -6.91 -0.07
C THR A 248 7.13 -6.53 0.99
N MET A 249 7.41 -5.23 1.15
CA MET A 249 8.36 -4.72 2.13
C MET A 249 7.68 -4.40 3.46
N THR A 250 8.27 -4.79 4.56
CA THR A 250 7.86 -4.33 5.90
C THR A 250 8.00 -2.81 6.01
N SER A 251 7.34 -2.20 6.98
CA SER A 251 7.41 -0.73 7.15
C SER A 251 8.83 -0.23 7.43
N SER A 252 9.66 -1.03 8.10
CA SER A 252 11.07 -0.71 8.35
C SER A 252 11.92 -0.80 7.08
N GLU A 253 11.77 -1.88 6.31
CA GLU A 253 12.45 -2.07 5.04
C GLU A 253 12.06 -0.98 4.03
N LEU A 254 10.76 -0.66 3.97
CA LEU A 254 10.24 0.37 3.08
C LEU A 254 10.80 1.76 3.41
N SER A 255 10.91 2.11 4.70
CA SER A 255 11.55 3.36 5.13
C SER A 255 13.03 3.41 4.75
N THR A 256 13.77 2.33 5.02
CA THR A 256 15.19 2.23 4.69
C THR A 256 15.41 2.30 3.17
N TYR A 257 14.54 1.65 2.40
CA TYR A 257 14.56 1.69 0.94
C TYR A 257 14.33 3.11 0.43
N ILE A 258 13.27 3.79 0.90
CA ILE A 258 12.96 5.17 0.52
C ILE A 258 14.14 6.11 0.81
N ASP A 259 14.77 6.00 1.97
CA ASP A 259 15.90 6.85 2.36
C ASP A 259 17.14 6.59 1.49
N ARG A 260 17.40 5.31 1.15
CA ARG A 260 18.48 4.94 0.24
C ARG A 260 18.26 5.50 -1.17
N GLN A 261 17.04 5.36 -1.70
CA GLN A 261 16.72 5.85 -3.04
C GLN A 261 16.72 7.39 -3.12
N LYS A 262 16.27 8.08 -2.08
CA LYS A 262 16.38 9.55 -1.98
C LYS A 262 17.82 10.03 -2.03
N LYS A 263 18.73 9.36 -1.30
CA LYS A 263 20.16 9.69 -1.32
C LYS A 263 20.81 9.47 -2.70
N ARG A 264 20.26 8.55 -3.49
CA ARG A 264 20.71 8.23 -4.86
C ARG A 264 20.02 9.06 -5.94
N GLY A 265 19.19 10.06 -5.58
CA GLY A 265 18.52 10.94 -6.55
C GLY A 265 17.48 10.23 -7.44
N ILE A 266 17.07 9.01 -7.13
CA ILE A 266 16.12 8.25 -7.95
C ILE A 266 14.73 8.87 -7.85
N GLY A 267 14.20 9.36 -8.98
CA GLY A 267 12.96 10.13 -9.02
C GLY A 267 11.66 9.34 -8.86
N ASN A 268 11.64 8.03 -9.06
CA ASN A 268 10.39 7.25 -9.13
C ASN A 268 10.04 6.52 -7.83
N ILE A 269 10.15 7.21 -6.68
CA ILE A 269 9.89 6.65 -5.36
C ILE A 269 8.53 7.04 -4.77
N GLN A 270 7.72 7.83 -5.51
CA GLN A 270 6.45 8.36 -5.01
C GLN A 270 5.50 7.25 -4.55
N THR A 271 5.40 6.16 -5.29
CA THR A 271 4.53 5.02 -4.93
C THR A 271 4.95 4.38 -3.60
N PHE A 272 6.25 4.21 -3.37
CA PHE A 272 6.80 3.68 -2.11
C PHE A 272 6.50 4.61 -0.93
N GLN A 273 6.65 5.92 -1.13
CA GLN A 273 6.34 6.92 -0.11
C GLN A 273 4.83 6.97 0.20
N ILE A 274 3.98 6.88 -0.83
CA ILE A 274 2.51 6.83 -0.66
C ILE A 274 2.14 5.60 0.16
N GLU A 275 2.68 4.42 -0.19
CA GLU A 275 2.41 3.18 0.53
C GLU A 275 2.84 3.28 1.99
N TYR A 276 4.01 3.84 2.26
CA TYR A 276 4.47 4.08 3.63
C TYR A 276 3.49 4.94 4.42
N HIS A 277 3.08 6.10 3.88
CA HIS A 277 2.15 6.99 4.56
C HIS A 277 0.74 6.41 4.69
N LYS A 278 0.26 5.63 3.71
CA LYS A 278 -1.05 4.95 3.76
C LYS A 278 -1.18 4.02 4.95
N ARG A 279 -0.12 3.30 5.33
CA ARG A 279 -0.14 2.39 6.48
C ARG A 279 -0.48 3.12 7.79
N PHE A 280 0.04 4.31 7.98
CA PHE A 280 -0.26 5.15 9.15
C PHE A 280 -1.63 5.86 9.00
N ALA A 281 -1.96 6.31 7.81
CA ALA A 281 -3.23 6.95 7.52
C ALA A 281 -4.42 5.99 7.78
N ALA A 282 -4.27 4.70 7.53
CA ALA A 282 -5.28 3.68 7.78
C ALA A 282 -5.69 3.57 9.25
N ILE A 283 -4.77 3.84 10.20
CA ILE A 283 -5.08 3.87 11.63
C ILE A 283 -6.13 4.95 11.92
N MET A 284 -5.91 6.15 11.42
CA MET A 284 -6.84 7.27 11.61
C MET A 284 -8.15 7.07 10.88
N ALA A 285 -8.12 6.46 9.70
CA ALA A 285 -9.31 6.13 8.93
C ALA A 285 -10.30 5.29 9.74
N ALA A 286 -9.84 4.28 10.49
CA ALA A 286 -10.71 3.45 11.32
C ALA A 286 -11.50 4.26 12.36
N PHE A 287 -10.86 5.23 13.03
CA PHE A 287 -11.54 6.11 14.00
C PHE A 287 -12.49 7.08 13.32
N ILE A 288 -12.09 7.67 12.20
CA ILE A 288 -12.88 8.65 11.46
C ILE A 288 -14.16 7.98 10.91
N LEU A 289 -14.02 6.86 10.23
CA LEU A 289 -15.14 6.13 9.63
C LEU A 289 -16.08 5.59 10.71
N THR A 290 -15.55 5.08 11.83
CA THR A 290 -16.36 4.67 12.98
C THR A 290 -17.15 5.85 13.55
N SER A 291 -16.54 7.01 13.71
CA SER A 291 -17.21 8.20 14.23
C SER A 291 -18.32 8.70 13.30
N ILE A 292 -18.08 8.70 11.98
CA ILE A 292 -19.10 9.05 10.97
C ILE A 292 -20.26 8.07 11.04
N GLY A 293 -19.97 6.75 10.98
CA GLY A 293 -21.00 5.71 10.95
C GLY A 293 -21.85 5.70 12.19
N ALA A 294 -21.26 5.76 13.39
CA ALA A 294 -21.97 5.83 14.66
C ALA A 294 -22.83 7.10 14.76
N SER A 295 -22.30 8.27 14.37
CA SER A 295 -23.04 9.53 14.43
C SER A 295 -24.19 9.59 13.43
N LEU A 296 -24.00 9.07 12.22
CA LEU A 296 -25.00 9.04 11.17
C LEU A 296 -26.18 8.11 11.55
N SER A 297 -25.85 6.94 12.10
CA SER A 297 -26.83 5.84 12.33
C SER A 297 -27.45 5.87 13.73
N SER A 298 -27.03 6.79 14.61
CA SER A 298 -27.57 6.89 15.97
C SER A 298 -29.01 7.42 16.04
N ARG A 299 -29.55 7.92 14.94
CA ARG A 299 -30.93 8.44 14.85
C ARG A 299 -31.83 7.48 14.06
N LYS A 300 -33.02 7.30 14.57
CA LYS A 300 -34.09 6.65 13.80
C LYS A 300 -34.59 7.59 12.70
N ILE A 301 -34.49 7.15 11.46
CA ILE A 301 -34.91 7.93 10.29
C ILE A 301 -36.09 7.27 9.59
N LYS A 302 -36.92 8.07 8.89
CA LYS A 302 -38.12 7.57 8.18
C LYS A 302 -37.80 6.54 7.08
N GLY A 303 -36.56 6.49 6.57
CA GLY A 303 -36.09 5.53 5.57
C GLY A 303 -35.58 4.22 6.16
N GLY A 304 -35.59 4.05 7.48
CA GLY A 304 -35.11 2.87 8.18
C GLY A 304 -33.62 2.58 8.00
N MET A 305 -33.19 1.38 8.41
CA MET A 305 -31.80 0.92 8.34
C MET A 305 -31.22 0.94 6.92
N GLY A 306 -32.05 0.65 5.89
CA GLY A 306 -31.59 0.58 4.50
C GLY A 306 -31.03 1.90 3.98
N LEU A 307 -31.65 3.03 4.33
CA LEU A 307 -31.17 4.35 3.91
C LEU A 307 -29.82 4.69 4.57
N ASN A 308 -29.64 4.39 5.86
CA ASN A 308 -28.37 4.57 6.55
C ASN A 308 -27.25 3.75 5.92
N ILE A 309 -27.53 2.48 5.56
CA ILE A 309 -26.57 1.59 4.89
C ILE A 309 -26.24 2.15 3.50
N GLY A 310 -27.24 2.62 2.72
CA GLY A 310 -27.02 3.22 1.41
C GLY A 310 -26.11 4.45 1.46
N ILE A 311 -26.38 5.38 2.38
CA ILE A 311 -25.53 6.56 2.60
C ILE A 311 -24.13 6.13 3.05
N GLY A 312 -24.04 5.12 3.91
CA GLY A 312 -22.75 4.59 4.37
C GLY A 312 -21.93 3.98 3.25
N LEU A 313 -22.54 3.17 2.41
CA LEU A 313 -21.87 2.61 1.23
C LEU A 313 -21.37 3.73 0.32
N ALA A 314 -22.20 4.73 0.01
CA ALA A 314 -21.81 5.87 -0.83
C ALA A 314 -20.61 6.62 -0.23
N LEU A 315 -20.61 6.89 1.08
CA LEU A 315 -19.48 7.54 1.76
C LEU A 315 -18.23 6.65 1.77
N SER A 316 -18.36 5.34 1.96
CA SER A 316 -17.21 4.41 1.92
C SER A 316 -16.56 4.37 0.54
N PHE A 317 -17.37 4.23 -0.51
CA PHE A 317 -16.86 4.25 -1.88
C PHE A 317 -16.24 5.59 -2.24
N SER A 318 -16.86 6.71 -1.83
CA SER A 318 -16.28 8.03 -2.06
C SER A 318 -14.95 8.22 -1.33
N TYR A 319 -14.78 7.65 -0.12
CA TYR A 319 -13.50 7.65 0.59
C TYR A 319 -12.42 6.90 -0.19
N ILE A 320 -12.73 5.68 -0.67
CA ILE A 320 -11.81 4.86 -1.44
C ILE A 320 -11.43 5.57 -2.75
N LEU A 321 -12.43 6.08 -3.50
CA LEU A 321 -12.21 6.83 -4.73
C LEU A 321 -11.32 8.05 -4.48
N PHE A 322 -11.59 8.80 -3.42
CA PHE A 322 -10.80 10.00 -3.11
C PHE A 322 -9.36 9.65 -2.74
N THR A 323 -9.15 8.57 -1.99
CA THR A 323 -7.80 8.05 -1.69
C THR A 323 -7.07 7.63 -2.96
N THR A 324 -7.76 6.99 -3.91
CA THR A 324 -7.17 6.56 -5.19
C THR A 324 -6.81 7.77 -6.06
N VAL A 325 -7.70 8.74 -6.16
CA VAL A 325 -7.49 9.98 -6.93
C VAL A 325 -6.29 10.76 -6.38
N THR A 326 -6.23 11.01 -5.06
CA THR A 326 -5.11 11.74 -4.45
C THR A 326 -3.79 11.00 -4.62
N SER A 327 -3.80 9.66 -4.56
CA SER A 327 -2.61 8.85 -4.80
C SER A 327 -2.12 8.98 -6.25
N THR A 328 -3.04 8.97 -7.22
CA THR A 328 -2.71 9.14 -8.64
C THR A 328 -2.09 10.51 -8.91
N PHE A 329 -2.62 11.59 -8.29
CA PHE A 329 -2.03 12.92 -8.39
C PHE A 329 -0.59 12.96 -7.83
N ALA A 330 -0.32 12.24 -6.75
CA ALA A 330 1.02 12.19 -6.16
C ALA A 330 2.00 11.36 -7.02
N ILE A 331 1.55 10.26 -7.62
CA ILE A 331 2.37 9.46 -8.55
C ILE A 331 2.80 10.31 -9.74
N ASN A 332 1.91 11.17 -10.25
CA ASN A 332 2.20 12.08 -11.36
C ASN A 332 2.99 13.35 -10.94
N GLY A 333 3.44 13.44 -9.71
CA GLY A 333 4.26 14.55 -9.21
C GLY A 333 3.51 15.84 -8.87
N ASN A 334 2.18 15.89 -9.00
CA ASN A 334 1.36 17.09 -8.74
C ASN A 334 1.06 17.31 -7.25
N LEU A 335 1.31 16.31 -6.40
CA LEU A 335 1.04 16.35 -4.98
C LEU A 335 2.14 15.63 -4.20
N SER A 336 2.44 16.07 -2.99
CA SER A 336 3.40 15.32 -2.17
C SER A 336 2.79 13.98 -1.70
N PRO A 337 3.58 12.89 -1.63
CA PRO A 337 3.10 11.57 -1.19
C PRO A 337 2.43 11.57 0.19
N ALA A 338 2.97 12.34 1.13
CA ALA A 338 2.37 12.50 2.45
C ALA A 338 0.98 13.16 2.35
N MET A 339 0.85 14.27 1.61
CA MET A 339 -0.43 14.94 1.43
C MET A 339 -1.46 14.01 0.78
N ALA A 340 -1.07 13.23 -0.23
CA ALA A 340 -1.97 12.30 -0.90
C ALA A 340 -2.59 11.27 0.05
N ALA A 341 -1.82 10.76 1.01
CA ALA A 341 -2.32 9.80 1.99
C ALA A 341 -3.19 10.45 3.09
N TRP A 342 -2.94 11.72 3.45
CA TRP A 342 -3.61 12.36 4.58
C TRP A 342 -4.80 13.24 4.21
N ILE A 343 -4.87 13.82 3.00
CA ILE A 343 -5.98 14.67 2.55
C ILE A 343 -7.35 13.98 2.70
N PRO A 344 -7.55 12.71 2.30
CA PRO A 344 -8.82 12.02 2.51
C PRO A 344 -9.22 11.97 3.98
N ASN A 345 -8.29 11.65 4.87
CA ASN A 345 -8.55 11.62 6.32
C ASN A 345 -8.91 12.99 6.89
N ILE A 346 -8.25 14.05 6.43
CA ILE A 346 -8.56 15.43 6.86
C ILE A 346 -9.98 15.81 6.45
N LEU A 347 -10.34 15.59 5.17
CA LEU A 347 -11.68 15.87 4.66
C LEU A 347 -12.75 15.12 5.47
N TYR A 348 -12.55 13.81 5.64
CA TYR A 348 -13.50 12.96 6.36
C TYR A 348 -13.55 13.27 7.86
N THR A 349 -12.50 13.82 8.44
CA THR A 349 -12.51 14.32 9.82
C THR A 349 -13.49 15.52 9.95
N PHE A 350 -13.52 16.44 8.98
CA PHE A 350 -14.51 17.53 9.01
C PHE A 350 -15.94 16.99 8.92
N ILE A 351 -16.19 15.98 8.07
CA ILE A 351 -17.48 15.30 7.99
C ILE A 351 -17.84 14.63 9.32
N ALA A 352 -16.87 13.94 9.95
CA ALA A 352 -17.07 13.31 11.26
C ALA A 352 -17.45 14.33 12.34
N ILE A 353 -16.73 15.44 12.44
CA ILE A 353 -17.01 16.52 13.39
C ILE A 353 -18.40 17.12 13.14
N TYR A 354 -18.76 17.36 11.89
CA TYR A 354 -20.08 17.89 11.54
C TYR A 354 -21.21 16.95 11.96
N LEU A 355 -21.11 15.66 11.64
CA LEU A 355 -22.11 14.65 12.00
C LEU A 355 -22.17 14.42 13.52
N TYR A 356 -21.01 14.39 14.18
CA TYR A 356 -20.95 14.28 15.63
C TYR A 356 -21.64 15.44 16.35
N ARG A 357 -21.48 16.68 15.86
CA ARG A 357 -22.17 17.86 16.41
C ARG A 357 -23.69 17.80 16.21
N LYS A 358 -24.16 17.14 15.14
CA LYS A 358 -25.58 16.94 14.86
C LYS A 358 -26.17 15.69 15.51
N ALA A 359 -25.37 14.82 16.12
CA ALA A 359 -25.85 13.60 16.80
C ALA A 359 -26.81 13.94 17.96
N PRO A 360 -27.69 13.00 18.37
CA PRO A 360 -28.61 13.21 19.50
C PRO A 360 -27.80 13.51 20.78
N ARG A 361 -28.26 14.50 21.55
CA ARG A 361 -27.67 14.88 22.84
C ARG A 361 -28.54 14.40 23.96
#